data_aaafe9a8999d8928a1c6fb7f1735122f
#
_entry.id   aaafe9a8999d8928a1c6fb7f1735122f
#
_cell.length_a   1.000
_cell.length_b   1.000
_cell.length_c   1.000
_cell.angle_alpha   90.00
_cell.angle_beta   90.00
_cell.angle_gamma   90.00
#
_symmetry.space_group_name_H-M   'P 1'
#
loop_
_entity.id
_entity.type
_entity.pdbx_description
1 polymer ?
#
loop_
_entity_poly.entity_id
_entity_poly.type
_entity_poly.pdbx_seq_one_letter_code
_entity_poly.pdbx_strand_id
1 'polypeptide(L)'
;MEVKKKNTIDMTHGTLWNKILIFALPLAASSILQQLFNSVDTAVVGRFASSQALAAVGSNSSLISLMINLFIGISLGSNVVISHYIGQNVKKNISAAIHTAVVVAFVSGIFVLVLGQFIAKPVLLLMGTPQDVIDLAVLYLRIYFIGMPFILLYDFCSSILRSTGDSRRPLYALIAAGIINTGLNLILVIIFHLGVSGVAIATVVSNIVSSGILLFILLHEEEPIRLIPSALGISLPELKKILQIGVPAGLQGMVFSLANVCIQSTINSFGSAAVAGSAAALNFEFFAYFIVNAFAQTAVTFTSQNYGAGEFLRCRKVFRLTMIFSLLFCGLLSAVFVLGRDFFLHLYTNDPDVLVFAVQRLLIATTLELLTSAYEISGGAMRGLGHSLLPALITVFGSCVLRLIWISTVCRRFHEFWVVMIIYPISWVITGTIMITAYLLLRHETF
;
A
#
# COMPACT_ATOMS: atom_id res chain seq x y z
N MET A 1 3.89 3.01 38.45
CA MET A 1 4.43 4.13 37.67
C MET A 1 4.65 3.62 36.25
N GLU A 2 3.69 3.85 35.35
CA GLU A 2 3.86 3.48 33.93
C GLU A 2 4.90 4.42 33.33
N VAL A 3 6.04 3.88 32.96
CA VAL A 3 7.04 4.60 32.14
C VAL A 3 6.39 4.85 30.78
N LYS A 4 5.88 6.06 30.56
CA LYS A 4 5.38 6.49 29.26
C LYS A 4 6.50 6.33 28.23
N LYS A 5 6.46 5.30 27.40
CA LYS A 5 7.39 5.12 26.28
C LYS A 5 7.30 6.33 25.36
N LYS A 6 8.45 6.98 25.12
CA LYS A 6 8.59 8.25 24.40
C LYS A 6 8.06 8.21 22.95
N ASN A 7 7.84 7.04 22.37
CA ASN A 7 7.51 6.85 20.96
C ASN A 7 6.17 6.13 20.68
N THR A 8 5.48 5.60 21.70
CA THR A 8 4.20 4.90 21.52
C THR A 8 3.01 5.77 21.89
N ILE A 9 1.96 5.73 21.07
CA ILE A 9 0.72 6.47 21.30
C ILE A 9 -0.25 5.55 22.06
N ASP A 10 -0.71 5.98 23.24
CA ASP A 10 -1.84 5.32 23.90
C ASP A 10 -3.13 5.61 23.12
N MET A 11 -3.69 4.58 22.46
CA MET A 11 -4.86 4.70 21.61
C MET A 11 -6.18 4.57 22.37
N THR A 12 -6.14 4.03 23.59
CA THR A 12 -7.33 3.69 24.36
C THR A 12 -7.78 4.78 25.32
N HIS A 13 -6.91 5.73 25.70
CA HIS A 13 -7.22 6.81 26.64
C HIS A 13 -6.95 8.20 26.04
N GLY A 14 -7.48 9.23 26.67
CA GLY A 14 -7.25 10.65 26.31
C GLY A 14 -7.87 11.11 25.00
N THR A 15 -7.44 12.25 24.48
CA THR A 15 -7.99 12.86 23.26
C THR A 15 -7.60 12.09 22.01
N LEU A 16 -8.56 11.84 21.12
CA LEU A 16 -8.35 11.03 19.90
C LEU A 16 -7.83 11.83 18.71
N TRP A 17 -8.33 13.05 18.50
CA TRP A 17 -8.07 13.80 17.27
C TRP A 17 -6.58 14.07 17.01
N ASN A 18 -5.85 14.48 18.03
CA ASN A 18 -4.42 14.73 17.93
C ASN A 18 -3.61 13.44 17.76
N LYS A 19 -4.02 12.36 18.44
CA LYS A 19 -3.36 11.05 18.35
C LYS A 19 -3.52 10.43 16.96
N ILE A 20 -4.72 10.55 16.38
CA ILE A 20 -5.01 10.13 15.00
C ILE A 20 -4.09 10.86 14.02
N LEU A 21 -3.95 12.20 14.15
CA LEU A 21 -3.08 12.98 13.27
C LEU A 21 -1.60 12.61 13.45
N ILE A 22 -1.12 12.52 14.70
CA ILE A 22 0.27 12.15 14.99
C ILE A 22 0.62 10.76 14.46
N PHE A 23 -0.35 9.85 14.39
CA PHE A 23 -0.16 8.50 13.85
C PHE A 23 -0.31 8.46 12.32
N ALA A 24 -1.30 9.14 11.74
CA ALA A 24 -1.59 9.11 10.32
C ALA A 24 -0.54 9.85 9.47
N LEU A 25 -0.03 11.00 9.94
CA LEU A 25 0.92 11.81 9.16
C LEU A 25 2.22 11.06 8.81
N PRO A 26 2.89 10.34 9.73
CA PRO A 26 4.04 9.51 9.36
C PRO A 26 3.70 8.38 8.38
N LEU A 27 2.48 7.82 8.43
CA LEU A 27 2.05 6.80 7.46
C LEU A 27 1.90 7.40 6.06
N ALA A 28 1.26 8.57 5.94
CA ALA A 28 1.16 9.30 4.67
C ALA A 28 2.54 9.65 4.13
N ALA A 29 3.42 10.18 4.97
CA ALA A 29 4.80 10.50 4.60
C ALA A 29 5.56 9.25 4.12
N SER A 30 5.37 8.08 4.77
CA SER A 30 5.99 6.82 4.33
C SER A 30 5.54 6.42 2.94
N SER A 31 4.24 6.49 2.63
CA SER A 31 3.70 6.14 1.32
C SER A 31 4.19 7.09 0.22
N ILE A 32 4.20 8.40 0.51
CA ILE A 32 4.71 9.43 -0.41
C ILE A 32 6.21 9.21 -0.69
N LEU A 33 7.02 8.98 0.35
CA LEU A 33 8.45 8.72 0.19
C LEU A 33 8.73 7.44 -0.60
N GLN A 34 7.98 6.39 -0.35
CA GLN A 34 8.08 5.14 -1.11
C GLN A 34 7.84 5.38 -2.61
N GLN A 35 6.80 6.17 -2.95
CA GLN A 35 6.52 6.55 -4.33
C GLN A 35 7.64 7.41 -4.94
N LEU A 36 8.19 8.35 -4.17
CA LEU A 36 9.31 9.18 -4.64
C LEU A 36 10.55 8.32 -4.91
N PHE A 37 10.88 7.36 -4.06
CA PHE A 37 12.02 6.46 -4.30
C PHE A 37 11.83 5.60 -5.54
N ASN A 38 10.63 5.03 -5.75
CA ASN A 38 10.31 4.31 -6.98
C ASN A 38 10.43 5.20 -8.23
N SER A 39 10.06 6.47 -8.11
CA SER A 39 10.20 7.44 -9.19
C SER A 39 11.67 7.77 -9.49
N VAL A 40 12.50 7.87 -8.44
CA VAL A 40 13.97 8.05 -8.60
C VAL A 40 14.59 6.85 -9.28
N ASP A 41 14.25 5.63 -8.88
CA ASP A 41 14.71 4.39 -9.49
C ASP A 41 14.43 4.39 -11.01
N THR A 42 13.18 4.69 -11.37
CA THR A 42 12.74 4.76 -12.77
C THR A 42 13.47 5.87 -13.54
N ALA A 43 13.65 7.03 -12.92
CA ALA A 43 14.33 8.19 -13.55
C ALA A 43 15.83 7.89 -13.77
N VAL A 44 16.51 7.23 -12.82
CA VAL A 44 17.93 6.86 -12.98
C VAL A 44 18.10 5.85 -14.11
N VAL A 45 17.24 4.83 -14.19
CA VAL A 45 17.28 3.86 -15.29
C VAL A 45 16.98 4.54 -16.63
N GLY A 46 15.93 5.36 -16.68
CA GLY A 46 15.52 6.03 -17.92
C GLY A 46 16.55 7.03 -18.47
N ARG A 47 17.35 7.67 -17.60
CA ARG A 47 18.33 8.67 -18.00
C ARG A 47 19.74 8.11 -18.23
N PHE A 48 20.15 7.09 -17.48
CA PHE A 48 21.53 6.61 -17.46
C PHE A 48 21.70 5.16 -17.92
N ALA A 49 20.62 4.43 -18.20
CA ALA A 49 20.64 3.11 -18.79
C ALA A 49 19.99 3.12 -20.19
N SER A 50 19.71 1.94 -20.74
CA SER A 50 19.06 1.83 -22.05
C SER A 50 17.51 1.92 -21.97
N SER A 51 16.88 2.21 -23.11
CA SER A 51 15.41 2.15 -23.21
C SER A 51 14.86 0.74 -22.91
N GLN A 52 15.58 -0.30 -23.27
CA GLN A 52 15.24 -1.69 -22.92
C GLN A 52 15.31 -1.93 -21.40
N ALA A 53 16.28 -1.31 -20.70
CA ALA A 53 16.37 -1.37 -19.25
C ALA A 53 15.15 -0.71 -18.58
N LEU A 54 14.73 0.45 -19.08
CA LEU A 54 13.51 1.12 -18.59
C LEU A 54 12.26 0.27 -18.85
N ALA A 55 12.13 -0.31 -20.02
CA ALA A 55 11.04 -1.21 -20.38
C ALA A 55 11.03 -2.46 -19.50
N ALA A 56 12.21 -3.01 -19.16
CA ALA A 56 12.35 -4.15 -18.26
C ALA A 56 11.86 -3.84 -16.84
N VAL A 57 12.22 -2.70 -16.28
CA VAL A 57 11.73 -2.27 -14.95
C VAL A 57 10.22 -2.05 -14.98
N GLY A 58 9.71 -1.40 -16.03
CA GLY A 58 8.28 -1.13 -16.19
C GLY A 58 7.43 -2.39 -16.33
N SER A 59 7.86 -3.37 -17.11
CA SER A 59 7.13 -4.63 -17.31
C SER A 59 7.02 -5.48 -16.04
N ASN A 60 7.98 -5.36 -15.13
CA ASN A 60 7.98 -6.09 -13.85
C ASN A 60 7.08 -5.45 -12.79
N SER A 61 6.77 -4.17 -12.88
CA SER A 61 6.07 -3.41 -11.83
C SER A 61 4.72 -3.99 -11.47
N SER A 62 3.94 -4.43 -12.46
CA SER A 62 2.60 -5.02 -12.25
C SER A 62 2.67 -6.36 -11.50
N LEU A 63 3.62 -7.22 -11.85
CA LEU A 63 3.81 -8.51 -11.19
C LEU A 63 4.29 -8.33 -9.75
N ILE A 64 5.26 -7.45 -9.55
CA ILE A 64 5.78 -7.10 -8.23
C ILE A 64 4.65 -6.55 -7.35
N SER A 65 3.87 -5.59 -7.85
CA SER A 65 2.75 -5.01 -7.13
C SER A 65 1.70 -6.04 -6.73
N LEU A 66 1.38 -6.97 -7.64
CA LEU A 66 0.42 -8.04 -7.37
C LEU A 66 0.89 -8.96 -6.23
N MET A 67 2.16 -9.35 -6.23
CA MET A 67 2.74 -10.21 -5.18
C MET A 67 2.85 -9.46 -3.85
N ILE A 68 3.34 -8.23 -3.84
CA ILE A 68 3.51 -7.43 -2.62
C ILE A 68 2.15 -7.13 -1.98
N ASN A 69 1.11 -6.81 -2.75
CA ASN A 69 -0.23 -6.53 -2.22
C ASN A 69 -0.82 -7.69 -1.42
N LEU A 70 -0.54 -8.94 -1.82
CA LEU A 70 -0.97 -10.10 -1.04
C LEU A 70 -0.35 -10.08 0.37
N PHE A 71 0.96 -9.86 0.45
CA PHE A 71 1.68 -9.90 1.73
C PHE A 71 1.46 -8.65 2.58
N ILE A 72 1.26 -7.48 1.97
CA ILE A 72 0.78 -6.27 2.68
C ILE A 72 -0.54 -6.57 3.39
N GLY A 73 -1.47 -7.27 2.72
CA GLY A 73 -2.72 -7.71 3.35
C GLY A 73 -2.47 -8.65 4.54
N ILE A 74 -1.57 -9.63 4.40
CA ILE A 74 -1.25 -10.56 5.49
C ILE A 74 -0.57 -9.82 6.66
N SER A 75 0.33 -8.88 6.38
CA SER A 75 0.95 -8.04 7.40
C SER A 75 -0.07 -7.16 8.14
N LEU A 76 -1.09 -6.67 7.43
CA LEU A 76 -2.24 -5.98 8.03
C LEU A 76 -3.00 -6.88 9.00
N GLY A 77 -3.17 -8.16 8.66
CA GLY A 77 -3.74 -9.16 9.56
C GLY A 77 -2.96 -9.26 10.87
N SER A 78 -1.62 -9.25 10.80
CA SER A 78 -0.76 -9.22 11.98
C SER A 78 -0.98 -7.95 12.82
N ASN A 79 -1.10 -6.77 12.16
CA ASN A 79 -1.40 -5.51 12.85
C ASN A 79 -2.71 -5.60 13.64
N VAL A 80 -3.78 -6.09 13.02
CA VAL A 80 -5.11 -6.20 13.66
C VAL A 80 -5.06 -7.14 14.87
N VAL A 81 -4.50 -8.34 14.71
CA VAL A 81 -4.44 -9.34 15.78
C VAL A 81 -3.62 -8.84 16.96
N ILE A 82 -2.45 -8.26 16.71
CA ILE A 82 -1.57 -7.74 17.77
C ILE A 82 -2.21 -6.53 18.45
N SER A 83 -2.79 -5.60 17.68
CA SER A 83 -3.51 -4.43 18.21
C SER A 83 -4.67 -4.85 19.12
N HIS A 84 -5.42 -5.86 18.71
CA HIS A 84 -6.53 -6.39 19.51
C HIS A 84 -6.05 -6.94 20.85
N TYR A 85 -4.98 -7.73 20.86
CA TYR A 85 -4.40 -8.26 22.09
C TYR A 85 -3.76 -7.18 22.98
N ILE A 86 -3.19 -6.13 22.37
CA ILE A 86 -2.70 -4.97 23.13
C ILE A 86 -3.88 -4.30 23.84
N GLY A 87 -5.02 -4.11 23.15
CA GLY A 87 -6.24 -3.59 23.75
C GLY A 87 -6.74 -4.46 24.92
N GLN A 88 -6.72 -5.79 24.77
CA GLN A 88 -7.07 -6.74 25.81
C GLN A 88 -6.04 -6.86 26.95
N ASN A 89 -4.83 -6.30 26.75
CA ASN A 89 -3.70 -6.42 27.69
C ASN A 89 -3.27 -7.88 27.96
N VAL A 90 -3.36 -8.78 26.96
CA VAL A 90 -3.02 -10.20 27.08
C VAL A 90 -1.58 -10.44 26.62
N LYS A 91 -0.60 -10.23 27.50
CA LYS A 91 0.84 -10.27 27.20
C LYS A 91 1.30 -11.54 26.46
N LYS A 92 0.82 -12.71 26.89
CA LYS A 92 1.20 -14.00 26.26
C LYS A 92 0.82 -14.06 24.78
N ASN A 93 -0.39 -13.61 24.44
CA ASN A 93 -0.88 -13.66 23.05
C ASN A 93 -0.22 -12.57 22.18
N ILE A 94 0.12 -11.41 22.75
CA ILE A 94 0.90 -10.38 22.06
C ILE A 94 2.23 -10.96 21.61
N SER A 95 3.00 -11.56 22.53
CA SER A 95 4.29 -12.18 22.22
C SER A 95 4.16 -13.30 21.19
N ALA A 96 3.20 -14.22 21.36
CA ALA A 96 2.95 -15.31 20.42
C ALA A 96 2.61 -14.79 19.00
N ALA A 97 1.78 -13.75 18.89
CA ALA A 97 1.40 -13.17 17.61
C ALA A 97 2.59 -12.47 16.93
N ILE A 98 3.44 -11.76 17.69
CA ILE A 98 4.64 -11.10 17.15
C ILE A 98 5.63 -12.11 16.60
N HIS A 99 5.96 -13.16 17.38
CA HIS A 99 6.89 -14.19 16.94
C HIS A 99 6.36 -14.95 15.71
N THR A 100 5.06 -15.27 15.70
CA THR A 100 4.40 -15.88 14.54
C THR A 100 4.47 -14.97 13.32
N ALA A 101 4.19 -13.68 13.46
CA ALA A 101 4.24 -12.71 12.34
C ALA A 101 5.63 -12.60 11.71
N VAL A 102 6.68 -12.53 12.53
CA VAL A 102 8.07 -12.47 12.03
C VAL A 102 8.48 -13.76 11.32
N VAL A 103 8.12 -14.92 11.86
CA VAL A 103 8.40 -16.20 11.21
C VAL A 103 7.64 -16.33 9.89
N VAL A 104 6.37 -15.95 9.86
CA VAL A 104 5.55 -15.93 8.63
C VAL A 104 6.18 -15.02 7.58
N ALA A 105 6.62 -13.81 7.95
CA ALA A 105 7.29 -12.90 7.03
C ALA A 105 8.52 -13.54 6.40
N PHE A 106 9.39 -14.13 7.21
CA PHE A 106 10.64 -14.73 6.75
C PHE A 106 10.39 -15.96 5.89
N VAL A 107 9.55 -16.89 6.34
CA VAL A 107 9.23 -18.13 5.59
C VAL A 107 8.53 -17.80 4.27
N SER A 108 7.57 -16.89 4.29
CA SER A 108 6.89 -16.43 3.06
C SER A 108 7.87 -15.74 2.11
N GLY A 109 8.78 -14.92 2.64
CA GLY A 109 9.80 -14.26 1.84
C GLY A 109 10.76 -15.24 1.15
N ILE A 110 11.21 -16.27 1.87
CA ILE A 110 12.05 -17.34 1.29
C ILE A 110 11.23 -18.13 0.26
N PHE A 111 9.98 -18.45 0.55
CA PHE A 111 9.11 -19.14 -0.41
C PHE A 111 8.98 -18.36 -1.71
N VAL A 112 8.71 -17.05 -1.64
CA VAL A 112 8.60 -16.19 -2.82
C VAL A 112 9.95 -16.04 -3.53
N LEU A 113 11.05 -15.93 -2.80
CA LEU A 113 12.39 -15.90 -3.37
C LEU A 113 12.63 -17.16 -4.21
N VAL A 114 12.44 -18.34 -3.63
CA VAL A 114 12.67 -19.63 -4.32
C VAL A 114 11.73 -19.79 -5.51
N LEU A 115 10.42 -19.60 -5.29
CA LEU A 115 9.41 -19.69 -6.36
C LEU A 115 9.71 -18.72 -7.49
N GLY A 116 10.07 -17.48 -7.15
CA GLY A 116 10.35 -16.41 -8.10
C GLY A 116 11.52 -16.72 -9.04
N GLN A 117 12.56 -17.46 -8.58
CA GLN A 117 13.65 -17.86 -9.46
C GLN A 117 13.17 -18.77 -10.62
N PHE A 118 12.18 -19.61 -10.36
CA PHE A 118 11.65 -20.53 -11.37
C PHE A 118 10.56 -19.91 -12.24
N ILE A 119 9.65 -19.09 -11.65
CA ILE A 119 8.49 -18.56 -12.38
C ILE A 119 8.77 -17.25 -13.12
N ALA A 120 9.88 -16.55 -12.84
CA ALA A 120 10.16 -15.24 -13.43
C ALA A 120 10.07 -15.25 -14.96
N LYS A 121 10.78 -16.14 -15.63
CA LYS A 121 10.77 -16.20 -17.10
C LYS A 121 9.42 -16.66 -17.67
N PRO A 122 8.81 -17.79 -17.21
CA PRO A 122 7.49 -18.21 -17.69
C PRO A 122 6.41 -17.14 -17.56
N VAL A 123 6.35 -16.45 -16.42
CA VAL A 123 5.31 -15.43 -16.19
C VAL A 123 5.51 -14.22 -17.12
N LEU A 124 6.74 -13.72 -17.29
CA LEU A 124 7.03 -12.61 -18.19
C LEU A 124 6.71 -12.97 -19.66
N LEU A 125 6.95 -14.21 -20.08
CA LEU A 125 6.55 -14.67 -21.41
C LEU A 125 5.03 -14.70 -21.57
N LEU A 126 4.29 -15.18 -20.56
CA LEU A 126 2.83 -15.17 -20.56
C LEU A 126 2.26 -13.73 -20.57
N MET A 127 2.96 -12.77 -19.99
CA MET A 127 2.60 -11.36 -20.01
C MET A 127 2.90 -10.68 -21.37
N GLY A 128 3.53 -11.38 -22.30
CA GLY A 128 3.86 -10.85 -23.64
C GLY A 128 5.04 -9.88 -23.62
N THR A 129 5.98 -10.01 -22.68
CA THR A 129 7.18 -9.17 -22.63
C THR A 129 7.99 -9.35 -23.93
N PRO A 130 8.39 -8.25 -24.62
CA PRO A 130 9.14 -8.30 -25.88
C PRO A 130 10.46 -9.08 -25.75
N GLN A 131 10.88 -9.75 -26.83
CA GLN A 131 12.07 -10.62 -26.82
C GLN A 131 13.38 -9.86 -26.56
N ASP A 132 13.47 -8.60 -26.98
CA ASP A 132 14.60 -7.72 -26.76
C ASP A 132 14.71 -7.20 -25.32
N VAL A 133 13.65 -7.34 -24.52
CA VAL A 133 13.55 -6.87 -23.13
C VAL A 133 13.58 -8.04 -22.13
N ILE A 134 13.16 -9.25 -22.57
CA ILE A 134 12.87 -10.37 -21.67
C ILE A 134 14.04 -10.75 -20.75
N ASP A 135 15.25 -10.79 -21.27
CA ASP A 135 16.42 -11.22 -20.49
C ASP A 135 16.76 -10.20 -19.39
N LEU A 136 16.64 -8.90 -19.69
CA LEU A 136 16.81 -7.84 -18.69
C LEU A 136 15.70 -7.85 -17.65
N ALA A 137 14.45 -8.09 -18.08
CA ALA A 137 13.31 -8.17 -17.20
C ALA A 137 13.42 -9.39 -16.24
N VAL A 138 13.85 -10.55 -16.74
CA VAL A 138 14.10 -11.75 -15.94
C VAL A 138 15.22 -11.50 -14.94
N LEU A 139 16.33 -10.89 -15.36
CA LEU A 139 17.45 -10.55 -14.50
C LEU A 139 17.02 -9.63 -13.35
N TYR A 140 16.30 -8.53 -13.67
CA TYR A 140 15.77 -7.61 -12.68
C TYR A 140 14.86 -8.33 -11.67
N LEU A 141 13.91 -9.11 -12.16
CA LEU A 141 12.93 -9.79 -11.34
C LEU A 141 13.55 -10.83 -10.42
N ARG A 142 14.54 -11.61 -10.92
CA ARG A 142 15.26 -12.58 -10.11
C ARG A 142 16.05 -11.92 -8.98
N ILE A 143 16.76 -10.82 -9.26
CA ILE A 143 17.48 -10.06 -8.24
C ILE A 143 16.46 -9.47 -7.23
N TYR A 144 15.35 -8.90 -7.72
CA TYR A 144 14.31 -8.37 -6.85
C TYR A 144 13.75 -9.43 -5.89
N PHE A 145 13.52 -10.66 -6.36
CA PHE A 145 13.04 -11.75 -5.52
C PHE A 145 14.04 -12.17 -4.43
N ILE A 146 15.33 -11.95 -4.62
CA ILE A 146 16.33 -12.13 -3.54
C ILE A 146 16.03 -11.16 -2.37
N GLY A 147 15.50 -10.00 -2.67
CA GLY A 147 15.09 -9.01 -1.67
C GLY A 147 13.78 -9.32 -0.92
N MET A 148 12.96 -10.25 -1.42
CA MET A 148 11.62 -10.51 -0.86
C MET A 148 11.59 -10.86 0.63
N PRO A 149 12.51 -11.69 1.17
CA PRO A 149 12.53 -11.93 2.62
C PRO A 149 12.68 -10.64 3.44
N PHE A 150 13.46 -9.69 2.97
CA PHE A 150 13.71 -8.42 3.65
C PHE A 150 12.56 -7.42 3.46
N ILE A 151 11.94 -7.40 2.27
CA ILE A 151 10.74 -6.60 2.00
C ILE A 151 9.61 -7.03 2.93
N LEU A 152 9.33 -8.33 3.00
CA LEU A 152 8.28 -8.84 3.86
C LEU A 152 8.60 -8.66 5.34
N LEU A 153 9.86 -8.85 5.75
CA LEU A 153 10.28 -8.54 7.13
C LEU A 153 10.04 -7.07 7.47
N TYR A 154 10.37 -6.14 6.57
CA TYR A 154 10.08 -4.72 6.79
C TYR A 154 8.58 -4.47 6.96
N ASP A 155 7.72 -5.03 6.10
CA ASP A 155 6.28 -4.84 6.16
C ASP A 155 5.66 -5.39 7.45
N PHE A 156 6.06 -6.60 7.86
CA PHE A 156 5.54 -7.21 9.08
C PHE A 156 6.09 -6.52 10.36
N CYS A 157 7.38 -6.19 10.40
CA CYS A 157 7.95 -5.44 11.52
C CYS A 157 7.33 -4.05 11.64
N SER A 158 7.08 -3.37 10.52
CA SER A 158 6.34 -2.12 10.50
C SER A 158 4.91 -2.27 11.03
N SER A 159 4.21 -3.34 10.64
CA SER A 159 2.87 -3.68 11.13
C SER A 159 2.86 -3.93 12.65
N ILE A 160 3.86 -4.62 13.18
CA ILE A 160 4.04 -4.85 14.63
C ILE A 160 4.24 -3.51 15.35
N LEU A 161 5.13 -2.63 14.88
CA LEU A 161 5.36 -1.34 15.50
C LEU A 161 4.13 -0.43 15.42
N ARG A 162 3.43 -0.42 14.29
CA ARG A 162 2.16 0.32 14.14
C ARG A 162 1.10 -0.17 15.11
N SER A 163 1.02 -1.48 15.37
CA SER A 163 0.07 -2.04 16.33
C SER A 163 0.30 -1.54 17.76
N THR A 164 1.52 -1.11 18.09
CA THR A 164 1.85 -0.52 19.40
C THR A 164 1.65 0.99 19.48
N GLY A 165 1.21 1.61 18.38
CA GLY A 165 1.05 3.06 18.30
C GLY A 165 2.27 3.81 17.76
N ASP A 166 3.24 3.12 17.19
CA ASP A 166 4.43 3.73 16.64
C ASP A 166 4.45 3.67 15.11
N SER A 167 4.12 4.78 14.47
CA SER A 167 4.22 4.98 13.03
C SER A 167 5.51 5.71 12.61
N ARG A 168 6.30 6.25 13.57
CA ARG A 168 7.47 7.07 13.27
C ARG A 168 8.71 6.25 12.99
N ARG A 169 8.97 5.23 13.81
CA ARG A 169 10.18 4.40 13.62
C ARG A 169 10.20 3.66 12.28
N PRO A 170 9.08 3.09 11.78
CA PRO A 170 9.01 2.60 10.40
C PRO A 170 9.34 3.66 9.34
N LEU A 171 8.87 4.91 9.52
CA LEU A 171 9.20 6.01 8.63
C LEU A 171 10.71 6.33 8.64
N TYR A 172 11.34 6.38 9.81
CA TYR A 172 12.79 6.64 9.89
C TYR A 172 13.63 5.54 9.24
N ALA A 173 13.24 4.27 9.42
CA ALA A 173 13.89 3.15 8.73
C ALA A 173 13.74 3.25 7.20
N LEU A 174 12.57 3.69 6.73
CA LEU A 174 12.32 3.92 5.30
C LEU A 174 13.15 5.09 4.75
N ILE A 175 13.28 6.20 5.50
CA ILE A 175 14.12 7.34 5.10
C ILE A 175 15.58 6.89 4.95
N ALA A 176 16.11 6.17 5.92
CA ALA A 176 17.47 5.65 5.87
C ALA A 176 17.68 4.72 4.65
N ALA A 177 16.74 3.80 4.43
CA ALA A 177 16.77 2.92 3.28
C ALA A 177 16.69 3.67 1.95
N GLY A 178 15.84 4.69 1.84
CA GLY A 178 15.69 5.47 0.62
C GLY A 178 16.93 6.30 0.28
N ILE A 179 17.62 6.87 1.26
CA ILE A 179 18.89 7.56 1.05
C ILE A 179 19.94 6.57 0.52
N ILE A 180 20.04 5.38 1.10
CA ILE A 180 20.96 4.33 0.67
C ILE A 180 20.59 3.83 -0.72
N ASN A 181 19.31 3.59 -1.00
CA ASN A 181 18.82 3.18 -2.30
C ASN A 181 19.23 4.19 -3.38
N THR A 182 18.91 5.47 -3.18
CA THR A 182 19.26 6.54 -4.13
C THR A 182 20.78 6.63 -4.35
N GLY A 183 21.57 6.61 -3.27
CA GLY A 183 23.02 6.61 -3.35
C GLY A 183 23.59 5.43 -4.12
N LEU A 184 23.11 4.22 -3.83
CA LEU A 184 23.52 3.00 -4.52
C LEU A 184 23.07 2.99 -5.98
N ASN A 185 21.88 3.46 -6.30
CA ASN A 185 21.43 3.60 -7.68
C ASN A 185 22.39 4.46 -8.51
N LEU A 186 22.76 5.64 -7.99
CA LEU A 186 23.71 6.52 -8.68
C LEU A 186 25.08 5.85 -8.84
N ILE A 187 25.59 5.17 -7.83
CA ILE A 187 26.89 4.47 -7.87
C ILE A 187 26.84 3.28 -8.85
N LEU A 188 25.85 2.40 -8.68
CA LEU A 188 25.82 1.12 -9.45
C LEU A 188 25.42 1.35 -10.91
N VAL A 189 24.55 2.30 -11.19
CA VAL A 189 24.08 2.58 -12.56
C VAL A 189 25.06 3.50 -13.31
N ILE A 190 25.53 4.58 -12.65
CA ILE A 190 26.35 5.60 -13.34
C ILE A 190 27.83 5.25 -13.33
N ILE A 191 28.38 4.80 -12.18
CA ILE A 191 29.83 4.52 -12.07
C ILE A 191 30.17 3.11 -12.53
N PHE A 192 29.39 2.11 -12.05
CA PHE A 192 29.64 0.71 -12.41
C PHE A 192 28.91 0.23 -13.67
N HIS A 193 28.04 1.07 -14.27
CA HIS A 193 27.29 0.78 -15.51
C HIS A 193 26.48 -0.53 -15.47
N LEU A 194 25.98 -0.92 -14.29
CA LEU A 194 25.24 -2.17 -14.11
C LEU A 194 23.79 -2.11 -14.63
N GLY A 195 23.32 -0.94 -15.05
CA GLY A 195 21.97 -0.78 -15.63
C GLY A 195 20.86 -1.33 -14.72
N VAL A 196 20.04 -2.24 -15.26
CA VAL A 196 18.91 -2.88 -14.58
C VAL A 196 19.31 -3.62 -13.30
N SER A 197 20.42 -4.35 -13.34
CA SER A 197 20.89 -5.11 -12.17
C SER A 197 21.36 -4.20 -11.04
N GLY A 198 21.92 -3.02 -11.38
CA GLY A 198 22.32 -2.02 -10.39
C GLY A 198 21.14 -1.52 -9.56
N VAL A 199 20.03 -1.19 -10.21
CA VAL A 199 18.80 -0.73 -9.52
C VAL A 199 18.19 -1.86 -8.67
N ALA A 200 18.12 -3.07 -9.19
CA ALA A 200 17.61 -4.21 -8.43
C ALA A 200 18.47 -4.49 -7.18
N ILE A 201 19.80 -4.45 -7.29
CA ILE A 201 20.72 -4.62 -6.15
C ILE A 201 20.52 -3.48 -5.14
N ALA A 202 20.44 -2.23 -5.58
CA ALA A 202 20.19 -1.09 -4.71
C ALA A 202 18.90 -1.25 -3.90
N THR A 203 17.83 -1.72 -4.54
CA THR A 203 16.55 -2.02 -3.89
C THR A 203 16.68 -3.14 -2.86
N VAL A 204 17.40 -4.23 -3.17
CA VAL A 204 17.62 -5.32 -2.22
C VAL A 204 18.41 -4.85 -1.00
N VAL A 205 19.53 -4.14 -1.21
CA VAL A 205 20.37 -3.63 -0.11
C VAL A 205 19.61 -2.65 0.78
N SER A 206 18.85 -1.74 0.20
CA SER A 206 18.04 -0.80 0.97
C SER A 206 16.96 -1.49 1.82
N ASN A 207 16.34 -2.55 1.31
CA ASN A 207 15.39 -3.35 2.09
C ASN A 207 16.07 -4.18 3.19
N ILE A 208 17.29 -4.68 2.98
CA ILE A 208 18.10 -5.29 4.05
C ILE A 208 18.32 -4.28 5.19
N VAL A 209 18.68 -3.04 4.86
CA VAL A 209 18.90 -1.99 5.85
C VAL A 209 17.63 -1.65 6.61
N SER A 210 16.51 -1.37 5.92
CA SER A 210 15.25 -1.02 6.59
C SER A 210 14.72 -2.14 7.48
N SER A 211 14.71 -3.38 6.99
CA SER A 211 14.28 -4.54 7.79
C SER A 211 15.24 -4.80 8.96
N GLY A 212 16.55 -4.64 8.76
CA GLY A 212 17.56 -4.77 9.81
C GLY A 212 17.36 -3.75 10.93
N ILE A 213 17.08 -2.48 10.59
CA ILE A 213 16.77 -1.43 11.58
C ILE A 213 15.54 -1.80 12.39
N LEU A 214 14.45 -2.25 11.74
CA LEU A 214 13.22 -2.59 12.46
C LEU A 214 13.37 -3.86 13.31
N LEU A 215 14.09 -4.87 12.83
CA LEU A 215 14.42 -6.04 13.63
C LEU A 215 15.27 -5.67 14.85
N PHE A 216 16.29 -4.82 14.67
CA PHE A 216 17.10 -4.33 15.78
C PHE A 216 16.24 -3.61 16.84
N ILE A 217 15.30 -2.78 16.39
CA ILE A 217 14.35 -2.11 17.29
C ILE A 217 13.52 -3.14 18.06
N LEU A 218 12.94 -4.14 17.40
CA LEU A 218 12.10 -5.15 18.05
C LEU A 218 12.88 -6.05 19.03
N LEU A 219 14.15 -6.33 18.75
CA LEU A 219 15.03 -7.09 19.65
C LEU A 219 15.33 -6.34 20.96
N HIS A 220 15.30 -4.99 20.93
CA HIS A 220 15.60 -4.12 22.08
C HIS A 220 14.35 -3.50 22.73
N GLU A 221 13.15 -3.90 22.26
CA GLU A 221 11.90 -3.50 22.91
C GLU A 221 11.73 -4.18 24.29
N GLU A 222 10.77 -3.70 25.06
CA GLU A 222 10.37 -4.35 26.32
C GLU A 222 9.27 -5.38 26.07
N GLU A 223 9.17 -6.35 26.98
CA GLU A 223 8.05 -7.29 26.96
C GLU A 223 6.70 -6.57 27.13
N PRO A 224 5.65 -7.02 26.45
CA PRO A 224 5.52 -8.24 25.64
C PRO A 224 5.87 -8.06 24.15
N ILE A 225 6.39 -6.91 23.74
CA ILE A 225 6.63 -6.56 22.33
C ILE A 225 8.01 -7.03 21.85
N ARG A 226 8.91 -7.28 22.78
CA ARG A 226 10.26 -7.71 22.49
C ARG A 226 10.29 -9.00 21.67
N LEU A 227 11.04 -8.96 20.55
CA LEU A 227 11.35 -10.15 19.78
C LEU A 227 12.47 -10.93 20.49
N ILE A 228 12.21 -12.18 20.82
CA ILE A 228 13.15 -13.07 21.51
C ILE A 228 13.54 -14.18 20.51
N PRO A 229 14.78 -14.22 19.99
CA PRO A 229 15.17 -15.19 18.98
C PRO A 229 14.96 -16.65 19.38
N SER A 230 15.16 -16.99 20.65
CA SER A 230 14.92 -18.36 21.17
C SER A 230 13.44 -18.73 21.29
N ALA A 231 12.53 -17.76 21.21
CA ALA A 231 11.09 -17.96 21.25
C ALA A 231 10.43 -17.89 19.86
N LEU A 232 11.22 -17.76 18.80
CA LEU A 232 10.72 -17.76 17.43
C LEU A 232 10.01 -19.08 17.12
N GLY A 233 8.76 -18.99 16.70
CA GLY A 233 7.94 -20.14 16.37
C GLY A 233 6.59 -19.74 15.83
N ILE A 234 5.85 -20.70 15.31
CA ILE A 234 4.51 -20.50 14.76
C ILE A 234 3.48 -20.99 15.77
N SER A 235 2.68 -20.07 16.29
CA SER A 235 1.45 -20.39 17.03
C SER A 235 0.30 -20.56 16.03
N LEU A 236 -0.19 -21.77 15.85
CA LEU A 236 -1.28 -22.06 14.91
C LEU A 236 -2.56 -21.24 15.17
N PRO A 237 -3.01 -21.03 16.43
CA PRO A 237 -4.16 -20.17 16.70
C PRO A 237 -3.96 -18.73 16.20
N GLU A 238 -2.76 -18.17 16.42
CA GLU A 238 -2.45 -16.79 16.01
C GLU A 238 -2.27 -16.70 14.50
N LEU A 239 -1.60 -17.67 13.88
CA LEU A 239 -1.47 -17.77 12.43
C LEU A 239 -2.86 -17.80 11.77
N LYS A 240 -3.78 -18.63 12.27
CA LYS A 240 -5.14 -18.70 11.72
C LYS A 240 -5.85 -17.36 11.76
N LYS A 241 -5.76 -16.60 12.87
CA LYS A 241 -6.36 -15.28 13.00
C LYS A 241 -5.72 -14.27 12.04
N ILE A 242 -4.39 -14.26 11.94
CA ILE A 242 -3.65 -13.40 11.01
C ILE A 242 -4.09 -13.67 9.57
N LEU A 243 -4.19 -14.93 9.17
CA LEU A 243 -4.59 -15.30 7.81
C LEU A 243 -6.07 -15.02 7.54
N GLN A 244 -6.96 -15.24 8.51
CA GLN A 244 -8.39 -14.93 8.36
C GLN A 244 -8.66 -13.45 8.06
N ILE A 245 -7.82 -12.55 8.57
CA ILE A 245 -7.90 -11.11 8.32
C ILE A 245 -7.05 -10.74 7.10
N GLY A 246 -5.84 -11.24 7.04
CA GLY A 246 -4.84 -10.82 6.06
C GLY A 246 -5.08 -11.33 4.65
N VAL A 247 -5.49 -12.59 4.49
CA VAL A 247 -5.68 -13.18 3.15
C VAL A 247 -6.80 -12.48 2.38
N PRO A 248 -8.01 -12.23 2.93
CA PRO A 248 -9.03 -11.48 2.21
C PRO A 248 -8.57 -10.06 1.84
N ALA A 249 -7.85 -9.36 2.73
CA ALA A 249 -7.30 -8.03 2.44
C ALA A 249 -6.24 -8.06 1.33
N GLY A 250 -5.36 -9.06 1.34
CA GLY A 250 -4.33 -9.23 0.31
C GLY A 250 -4.92 -9.59 -1.05
N LEU A 251 -5.88 -10.53 -1.09
CA LEU A 251 -6.59 -10.88 -2.31
C LEU A 251 -7.36 -9.69 -2.90
N GLN A 252 -7.99 -8.86 -2.05
CA GLN A 252 -8.60 -7.61 -2.49
C GLN A 252 -7.60 -6.71 -3.21
N GLY A 253 -6.40 -6.51 -2.63
CA GLY A 253 -5.33 -5.71 -3.23
C GLY A 253 -4.84 -6.27 -4.57
N MET A 254 -4.70 -7.61 -4.68
CA MET A 254 -4.33 -8.28 -5.91
C MET A 254 -5.38 -8.07 -7.02
N VAL A 255 -6.66 -8.30 -6.72
CA VAL A 255 -7.76 -8.13 -7.68
C VAL A 255 -7.88 -6.67 -8.11
N PHE A 256 -7.67 -5.74 -7.19
CA PHE A 256 -7.67 -4.31 -7.50
C PHE A 256 -6.54 -3.94 -8.46
N SER A 257 -5.33 -4.47 -8.26
CA SER A 257 -4.20 -4.28 -9.17
C SER A 257 -4.50 -4.84 -10.56
N LEU A 258 -5.11 -6.02 -10.63
CA LEU A 258 -5.50 -6.63 -11.91
C LEU A 258 -6.56 -5.80 -12.65
N ALA A 259 -7.56 -5.27 -11.94
CA ALA A 259 -8.57 -4.39 -12.52
C ALA A 259 -7.94 -3.11 -13.10
N ASN A 260 -6.94 -2.53 -12.42
CA ASN A 260 -6.22 -1.37 -12.93
C ASN A 260 -5.43 -1.67 -14.20
N VAL A 261 -4.86 -2.86 -14.36
CA VAL A 261 -4.21 -3.29 -15.62
C VAL A 261 -5.22 -3.33 -16.77
N CYS A 262 -6.43 -3.83 -16.54
CA CYS A 262 -7.49 -3.84 -17.56
C CYS A 262 -7.91 -2.41 -17.96
N ILE A 263 -8.04 -1.50 -17.00
CA ILE A 263 -8.34 -0.09 -17.28
C ILE A 263 -7.21 0.54 -18.09
N GLN A 264 -5.95 0.29 -17.71
CA GLN A 264 -4.79 0.80 -18.43
C GLN A 264 -4.75 0.30 -19.89
N SER A 265 -5.12 -0.95 -20.12
CA SER A 265 -5.25 -1.49 -21.48
C SER A 265 -6.29 -0.73 -22.31
N THR A 266 -7.39 -0.32 -21.70
CA THR A 266 -8.40 0.53 -22.36
C THR A 266 -7.87 1.94 -22.62
N ILE A 267 -7.12 2.54 -21.69
CA ILE A 267 -6.48 3.86 -21.90
C ILE A 267 -5.50 3.79 -23.07
N ASN A 268 -4.75 2.70 -23.20
CA ASN A 268 -3.79 2.50 -24.27
C ASN A 268 -4.44 2.54 -25.68
N SER A 269 -5.72 2.19 -25.80
CA SER A 269 -6.44 2.24 -27.08
C SER A 269 -6.73 3.67 -27.59
N PHE A 270 -6.55 4.70 -26.75
CA PHE A 270 -6.68 6.12 -27.12
C PHE A 270 -5.39 6.74 -27.66
N GLY A 271 -4.30 5.95 -27.73
CA GLY A 271 -3.02 6.38 -28.27
C GLY A 271 -2.05 6.95 -27.24
N SER A 272 -0.84 7.28 -27.71
CA SER A 272 0.28 7.65 -26.85
C SER A 272 0.05 8.93 -26.05
N ALA A 273 -0.64 9.93 -26.62
CA ALA A 273 -0.98 11.16 -25.92
C ALA A 273 -1.89 10.92 -24.71
N ALA A 274 -2.90 10.04 -24.84
CA ALA A 274 -3.78 9.66 -23.75
C ALA A 274 -3.04 8.89 -22.66
N VAL A 275 -2.14 7.97 -23.03
CA VAL A 275 -1.31 7.23 -22.09
C VAL A 275 -0.40 8.18 -21.30
N ALA A 276 0.30 9.09 -21.98
CA ALA A 276 1.19 10.05 -21.34
C ALA A 276 0.43 11.02 -20.43
N GLY A 277 -0.69 11.58 -20.89
CA GLY A 277 -1.52 12.50 -20.11
C GLY A 277 -2.14 11.83 -18.89
N SER A 278 -2.65 10.60 -19.06
CA SER A 278 -3.17 9.80 -17.96
C SER A 278 -2.08 9.48 -16.92
N ALA A 279 -0.87 9.12 -17.34
CA ALA A 279 0.24 8.83 -16.45
C ALA A 279 0.69 10.08 -15.65
N ALA A 280 0.72 11.26 -16.27
CA ALA A 280 1.04 12.51 -15.60
C ALA A 280 0.01 12.82 -14.48
N ALA A 281 -1.28 12.73 -14.78
CA ALA A 281 -2.35 12.99 -13.81
C ALA A 281 -2.40 11.96 -12.70
N LEU A 282 -2.11 10.69 -12.98
CA LEU A 282 -2.12 9.57 -12.03
C LEU A 282 -1.20 9.79 -10.83
N ASN A 283 -0.07 10.50 -11.01
CA ASN A 283 0.83 10.80 -9.89
C ASN A 283 0.14 11.66 -8.82
N PHE A 284 -0.66 12.65 -9.22
CA PHE A 284 -1.40 13.51 -8.30
C PHE A 284 -2.54 12.76 -7.59
N GLU A 285 -3.19 11.86 -8.32
CA GLU A 285 -4.20 10.93 -7.78
C GLU A 285 -3.58 10.04 -6.68
N PHE A 286 -2.40 9.47 -6.91
CA PHE A 286 -1.71 8.68 -5.90
C PHE A 286 -1.35 9.48 -4.64
N PHE A 287 -0.87 10.72 -4.76
CA PHE A 287 -0.59 11.53 -3.58
C PHE A 287 -1.85 11.79 -2.74
N ALA A 288 -2.98 12.06 -3.38
CA ALA A 288 -4.26 12.20 -2.70
C ALA A 288 -4.71 10.90 -2.03
N TYR A 289 -4.60 9.77 -2.74
CA TYR A 289 -4.93 8.44 -2.23
C TYR A 289 -4.07 8.02 -1.03
N PHE A 290 -2.78 8.36 -1.00
CA PHE A 290 -1.91 8.02 0.14
C PHE A 290 -2.37 8.67 1.44
N ILE A 291 -3.00 9.84 1.39
CA ILE A 291 -3.65 10.45 2.55
C ILE A 291 -4.81 9.58 3.02
N VAL A 292 -5.69 9.16 2.11
CA VAL A 292 -6.83 8.28 2.44
C VAL A 292 -6.34 6.96 3.05
N ASN A 293 -5.34 6.34 2.43
CA ASN A 293 -4.76 5.08 2.90
C ASN A 293 -4.15 5.19 4.31
N ALA A 294 -3.47 6.30 4.61
CA ALA A 294 -2.91 6.56 5.94
C ALA A 294 -4.01 6.64 7.02
N PHE A 295 -5.12 7.33 6.74
CA PHE A 295 -6.26 7.38 7.66
C PHE A 295 -7.00 6.04 7.73
N ALA A 296 -7.07 5.27 6.65
CA ALA A 296 -7.63 3.93 6.66
C ALA A 296 -6.81 2.97 7.55
N GLN A 297 -5.48 2.96 7.43
CA GLN A 297 -4.62 2.19 8.31
C GLN A 297 -4.72 2.65 9.78
N THR A 298 -4.88 3.95 10.00
CA THR A 298 -5.14 4.51 11.33
C THR A 298 -6.47 4.01 11.89
N ALA A 299 -7.53 3.99 11.07
CA ALA A 299 -8.83 3.44 11.46
C ALA A 299 -8.73 1.96 11.84
N VAL A 300 -7.97 1.14 11.07
CA VAL A 300 -7.72 -0.28 11.40
C VAL A 300 -7.10 -0.41 12.79
N THR A 301 -5.97 0.24 13.02
CA THR A 301 -5.16 0.03 14.24
C THR A 301 -5.88 0.56 15.48
N PHE A 302 -6.41 1.80 15.42
CA PHE A 302 -7.14 2.40 16.55
C PHE A 302 -8.45 1.66 16.85
N THR A 303 -9.19 1.25 15.83
CA THR A 303 -10.41 0.45 16.05
C THR A 303 -10.07 -0.88 16.70
N SER A 304 -9.04 -1.58 16.22
CA SER A 304 -8.67 -2.89 16.77
C SER A 304 -8.23 -2.82 18.24
N GLN A 305 -7.40 -1.82 18.62
CA GLN A 305 -7.02 -1.65 20.03
C GLN A 305 -8.21 -1.27 20.92
N ASN A 306 -9.05 -0.32 20.50
CA ASN A 306 -10.21 0.10 21.29
C ASN A 306 -11.26 -1.00 21.38
N TYR A 307 -11.46 -1.78 20.31
CA TYR A 307 -12.35 -2.94 20.33
C TYR A 307 -11.83 -4.02 21.28
N GLY A 308 -10.53 -4.33 21.26
CA GLY A 308 -9.91 -5.24 22.20
C GLY A 308 -10.04 -4.80 23.66
N ALA A 309 -9.99 -3.49 23.91
CA ALA A 309 -10.17 -2.90 25.24
C ALA A 309 -11.64 -2.80 25.69
N GLY A 310 -12.62 -3.15 24.84
CA GLY A 310 -14.05 -3.00 25.14
C GLY A 310 -14.55 -1.55 25.00
N GLU A 311 -13.74 -0.65 24.46
CA GLU A 311 -14.03 0.78 24.32
C GLU A 311 -14.85 1.08 23.04
N PHE A 312 -16.06 0.54 22.95
CA PHE A 312 -16.90 0.61 21.74
C PHE A 312 -17.28 2.03 21.32
N LEU A 313 -17.54 2.91 22.29
CA LEU A 313 -17.83 4.31 22.00
C LEU A 313 -16.62 5.03 21.37
N ARG A 314 -15.43 4.63 21.73
CA ARG A 314 -14.21 5.15 21.12
C ARG A 314 -14.04 4.64 19.69
N CYS A 315 -14.38 3.39 19.38
CA CYS A 315 -14.40 2.87 18.01
C CYS A 315 -15.27 3.73 17.10
N ARG A 316 -16.48 4.16 17.57
CA ARG A 316 -17.35 5.09 16.82
C ARG A 316 -16.69 6.46 16.59
N LYS A 317 -16.00 6.99 17.61
CA LYS A 317 -15.28 8.28 17.49
C LYS A 317 -14.09 8.17 16.55
N VAL A 318 -13.32 7.07 16.59
CA VAL A 318 -12.22 6.78 15.66
C VAL A 318 -12.73 6.82 14.23
N PHE A 319 -13.78 6.05 13.92
CA PHE A 319 -14.38 6.03 12.58
C PHE A 319 -14.78 7.45 12.10
N ARG A 320 -15.48 8.24 12.93
CA ARG A 320 -15.90 9.59 12.56
C ARG A 320 -14.71 10.51 12.31
N LEU A 321 -13.71 10.50 13.19
CA LEU A 321 -12.57 11.39 13.09
C LEU A 321 -11.68 11.03 11.90
N THR A 322 -11.40 9.73 11.68
CA THR A 322 -10.60 9.30 10.53
C THR A 322 -11.31 9.60 9.22
N MET A 323 -12.64 9.45 9.16
CA MET A 323 -13.45 9.84 7.99
C MET A 323 -13.37 11.35 7.73
N ILE A 324 -13.60 12.18 8.74
CA ILE A 324 -13.56 13.65 8.61
C ILE A 324 -12.15 14.10 8.17
N PHE A 325 -11.12 13.60 8.82
CA PHE A 325 -9.73 13.99 8.47
C PHE A 325 -9.33 13.50 7.09
N SER A 326 -9.72 12.28 6.72
CA SER A 326 -9.46 11.74 5.38
C SER A 326 -10.12 12.62 4.31
N LEU A 327 -11.41 12.92 4.45
CA LEU A 327 -12.13 13.79 3.53
C LEU A 327 -11.51 15.20 3.46
N LEU A 328 -11.18 15.78 4.61
CA LEU A 328 -10.60 17.12 4.69
C LEU A 328 -9.22 17.19 4.03
N PHE A 329 -8.29 16.34 4.44
CA PHE A 329 -6.91 16.41 3.94
C PHE A 329 -6.79 15.94 2.49
N CYS A 330 -7.50 14.88 2.10
CA CYS A 330 -7.56 14.45 0.70
C CYS A 330 -8.24 15.53 -0.16
N GLY A 331 -9.36 16.09 0.28
CA GLY A 331 -10.06 17.15 -0.44
C GLY A 331 -9.23 18.43 -0.58
N LEU A 332 -8.50 18.84 0.45
CA LEU A 332 -7.57 19.98 0.38
C LEU A 332 -6.43 19.73 -0.61
N LEU A 333 -5.81 18.55 -0.56
CA LEU A 333 -4.73 18.21 -1.47
C LEU A 333 -5.21 18.10 -2.92
N SER A 334 -6.36 17.47 -3.14
CA SER A 334 -7.01 17.42 -4.46
C SER A 334 -7.34 18.82 -4.99
N ALA A 335 -7.87 19.70 -4.14
CA ALA A 335 -8.14 21.10 -4.51
C ALA A 335 -6.85 21.84 -4.91
N VAL A 336 -5.74 21.65 -4.20
CA VAL A 336 -4.44 22.23 -4.56
C VAL A 336 -4.00 21.79 -5.96
N PHE A 337 -4.10 20.49 -6.26
CA PHE A 337 -3.71 19.97 -7.57
C PHE A 337 -4.64 20.44 -8.70
N VAL A 338 -5.94 20.48 -8.45
CA VAL A 338 -6.94 20.90 -9.45
C VAL A 338 -6.88 22.39 -9.73
N LEU A 339 -6.79 23.23 -8.69
CA LEU A 339 -6.67 24.68 -8.85
C LEU A 339 -5.30 25.09 -9.44
N GLY A 340 -4.25 24.38 -9.07
CA GLY A 340 -2.90 24.58 -9.59
C GLY A 340 -2.56 23.75 -10.82
N ARG A 341 -3.55 23.15 -11.50
CA ARG A 341 -3.36 22.16 -12.57
C ARG A 341 -2.40 22.63 -13.67
N ASP A 342 -2.48 23.89 -14.07
CA ASP A 342 -1.66 24.43 -15.13
C ASP A 342 -0.18 24.40 -14.72
N PHE A 343 0.15 24.77 -13.49
CA PHE A 343 1.51 24.68 -12.96
C PHE A 343 1.95 23.21 -12.85
N PHE A 344 1.15 22.37 -12.19
CA PHE A 344 1.54 20.98 -11.90
C PHE A 344 1.67 20.12 -13.16
N LEU A 345 0.76 20.23 -14.13
CA LEU A 345 0.83 19.45 -15.35
C LEU A 345 1.98 19.88 -16.27
N HIS A 346 2.29 21.18 -16.31
CA HIS A 346 3.45 21.68 -17.08
C HIS A 346 4.80 21.25 -16.52
N LEU A 347 4.87 20.73 -15.28
CA LEU A 347 6.08 20.06 -14.78
C LEU A 347 6.38 18.74 -15.52
N TYR A 348 5.35 18.12 -16.12
CA TYR A 348 5.46 16.83 -16.82
C TYR A 348 5.52 16.98 -18.34
N THR A 349 4.73 17.88 -18.90
CA THR A 349 4.64 18.05 -20.36
C THR A 349 4.15 19.44 -20.76
N ASN A 350 4.61 19.90 -21.92
CA ASN A 350 4.10 21.11 -22.58
C ASN A 350 3.33 20.77 -23.88
N ASP A 351 3.14 19.47 -24.17
CA ASP A 351 2.43 19.01 -25.35
C ASP A 351 0.92 19.23 -25.16
N PRO A 352 0.25 20.05 -26.01
CA PRO A 352 -1.17 20.36 -25.90
C PRO A 352 -2.06 19.11 -25.98
N ASP A 353 -1.70 18.13 -26.83
CA ASP A 353 -2.48 16.92 -27.04
C ASP A 353 -2.45 16.03 -25.78
N VAL A 354 -1.30 15.97 -25.11
CA VAL A 354 -1.12 15.25 -23.85
C VAL A 354 -1.86 15.94 -22.71
N LEU A 355 -1.81 17.28 -22.65
CA LEU A 355 -2.46 18.08 -21.61
C LEU A 355 -3.98 17.91 -21.59
N VAL A 356 -4.64 17.77 -22.76
CA VAL A 356 -6.09 17.52 -22.85
C VAL A 356 -6.49 16.30 -22.03
N PHE A 357 -5.80 15.18 -22.18
CA PHE A 357 -6.08 13.95 -21.45
C PHE A 357 -5.70 14.04 -19.97
N ALA A 358 -4.57 14.70 -19.68
CA ALA A 358 -4.14 14.91 -18.30
C ALA A 358 -5.16 15.74 -17.49
N VAL A 359 -5.66 16.83 -18.08
CA VAL A 359 -6.68 17.69 -17.47
C VAL A 359 -7.99 16.92 -17.25
N GLN A 360 -8.46 16.16 -18.26
CA GLN A 360 -9.68 15.36 -18.12
C GLN A 360 -9.58 14.37 -16.96
N ARG A 361 -8.47 13.60 -16.86
CA ARG A 361 -8.27 12.66 -15.76
C ARG A 361 -8.20 13.38 -14.41
N LEU A 362 -7.44 14.45 -14.31
CA LEU A 362 -7.27 15.22 -13.08
C LEU A 362 -8.60 15.82 -12.60
N LEU A 363 -9.40 16.39 -13.50
CA LEU A 363 -10.71 16.96 -13.15
C LEU A 363 -11.73 15.91 -12.73
N ILE A 364 -11.70 14.72 -13.30
CA ILE A 364 -12.69 13.67 -12.99
C ILE A 364 -12.21 12.81 -11.79
N ALA A 365 -11.01 12.24 -11.86
CA ALA A 365 -10.54 11.31 -10.85
C ALA A 365 -9.99 12.05 -9.63
N THR A 366 -9.00 12.93 -9.78
CA THR A 366 -8.34 13.58 -8.64
C THR A 366 -9.30 14.49 -7.84
N THR A 367 -10.25 15.18 -8.49
CA THR A 367 -11.25 16.01 -7.79
C THR A 367 -12.12 15.18 -6.87
N LEU A 368 -12.51 14.00 -7.30
CA LEU A 368 -13.43 13.11 -6.59
C LEU A 368 -12.73 11.99 -5.79
N GLU A 369 -11.38 11.99 -5.75
CA GLU A 369 -10.58 11.00 -5.01
C GLU A 369 -10.97 10.93 -3.53
N LEU A 370 -11.41 12.05 -2.94
CA LEU A 370 -11.92 12.09 -1.57
C LEU A 370 -13.05 11.09 -1.30
N LEU A 371 -13.82 10.67 -2.33
CA LEU A 371 -14.90 9.69 -2.21
C LEU A 371 -14.38 8.30 -1.85
N THR A 372 -13.11 8.01 -2.15
CA THR A 372 -12.45 6.76 -1.76
C THR A 372 -12.40 6.59 -0.24
N SER A 373 -12.40 7.70 0.52
CA SER A 373 -12.48 7.68 1.98
C SER A 373 -13.69 6.89 2.49
N ALA A 374 -14.81 6.92 1.77
CA ALA A 374 -16.03 6.24 2.18
C ALA A 374 -15.84 4.73 2.32
N TYR A 375 -15.22 4.08 1.35
CA TYR A 375 -15.01 2.64 1.40
C TYR A 375 -13.70 2.24 2.11
N GLU A 376 -12.64 3.03 2.02
CA GLU A 376 -11.36 2.73 2.68
C GLU A 376 -11.46 2.84 4.20
N ILE A 377 -12.04 3.93 4.73
CA ILE A 377 -12.17 4.12 6.18
C ILE A 377 -13.17 3.13 6.77
N SER A 378 -14.31 2.91 6.10
CA SER A 378 -15.32 1.93 6.56
C SER A 378 -14.78 0.51 6.52
N GLY A 379 -14.09 0.13 5.43
CA GLY A 379 -13.43 -1.15 5.31
C GLY A 379 -12.30 -1.33 6.36
N GLY A 380 -11.53 -0.27 6.61
CA GLY A 380 -10.51 -0.24 7.65
C GLY A 380 -11.10 -0.46 9.05
N ALA A 381 -12.18 0.22 9.38
CA ALA A 381 -12.88 0.03 10.66
C ALA A 381 -13.42 -1.39 10.81
N MET A 382 -14.02 -1.97 9.75
CA MET A 382 -14.51 -3.37 9.77
C MET A 382 -13.37 -4.36 9.95
N ARG A 383 -12.21 -4.16 9.29
CA ARG A 383 -11.01 -4.99 9.51
C ARG A 383 -10.51 -4.86 10.95
N GLY A 384 -10.53 -3.64 11.52
CA GLY A 384 -10.18 -3.40 12.92
C GLY A 384 -11.10 -4.13 13.91
N LEU A 385 -12.34 -4.39 13.55
CA LEU A 385 -13.29 -5.23 14.30
C LEU A 385 -13.07 -6.75 14.07
N GLY A 386 -12.13 -7.14 13.20
CA GLY A 386 -11.85 -8.52 12.85
C GLY A 386 -12.59 -9.06 11.61
N HIS A 387 -13.39 -8.23 10.95
CA HIS A 387 -14.16 -8.60 9.75
C HIS A 387 -13.45 -8.13 8.48
N SER A 388 -12.71 -9.01 7.81
CA SER A 388 -11.93 -8.66 6.60
C SER A 388 -12.57 -9.17 5.30
N LEU A 389 -13.31 -10.28 5.36
CA LEU A 389 -13.90 -10.88 4.16
C LEU A 389 -14.97 -9.98 3.53
N LEU A 390 -15.87 -9.43 4.36
CA LEU A 390 -16.98 -8.60 3.87
C LEU A 390 -16.49 -7.33 3.14
N PRO A 391 -15.59 -6.49 3.71
CA PRO A 391 -15.04 -5.36 2.98
C PRO A 391 -14.25 -5.77 1.73
N ALA A 392 -13.57 -6.91 1.74
CA ALA A 392 -12.88 -7.40 0.55
C ALA A 392 -13.87 -7.72 -0.58
N LEU A 393 -14.93 -8.45 -0.29
CA LEU A 393 -15.97 -8.78 -1.28
C LEU A 393 -16.67 -7.51 -1.82
N ILE A 394 -17.07 -6.58 -0.95
CA ILE A 394 -17.70 -5.32 -1.36
C ILE A 394 -16.78 -4.55 -2.31
N THR A 395 -15.48 -4.45 -2.02
CA THR A 395 -14.53 -3.75 -2.90
C THR A 395 -14.32 -4.48 -4.22
N VAL A 396 -14.18 -5.80 -4.20
CA VAL A 396 -13.98 -6.60 -5.42
C VAL A 396 -15.19 -6.45 -6.35
N PHE A 397 -16.41 -6.61 -5.85
CA PHE A 397 -17.61 -6.48 -6.69
C PHE A 397 -17.93 -5.03 -7.03
N GLY A 398 -17.89 -4.12 -6.07
CA GLY A 398 -18.28 -2.72 -6.24
C GLY A 398 -17.27 -1.89 -7.04
N SER A 399 -15.97 -2.20 -6.96
CA SER A 399 -14.95 -1.47 -7.71
C SER A 399 -14.40 -2.29 -8.87
N CYS A 400 -13.90 -3.51 -8.64
CA CYS A 400 -13.19 -4.23 -9.69
C CYS A 400 -14.15 -4.80 -10.74
N VAL A 401 -15.13 -5.61 -10.33
CA VAL A 401 -16.08 -6.24 -11.28
C VAL A 401 -16.90 -5.19 -12.02
N LEU A 402 -17.40 -4.18 -11.32
CA LEU A 402 -18.17 -3.08 -11.93
C LEU A 402 -17.35 -2.34 -13.00
N ARG A 403 -16.07 -2.06 -12.74
CA ARG A 403 -15.19 -1.41 -13.71
C ARG A 403 -14.94 -2.28 -14.94
N LEU A 404 -14.77 -3.59 -14.77
CA LEU A 404 -14.61 -4.52 -15.89
C LEU A 404 -15.87 -4.60 -16.73
N ILE A 405 -17.06 -4.63 -16.11
CA ILE A 405 -18.34 -4.59 -16.82
C ILE A 405 -18.46 -3.28 -17.61
N TRP A 406 -18.14 -2.14 -16.99
CA TRP A 406 -18.20 -0.82 -17.63
C TRP A 406 -17.31 -0.75 -18.87
N ILE A 407 -16.06 -1.20 -18.76
CA ILE A 407 -15.10 -1.23 -19.88
C ILE A 407 -15.61 -2.13 -21.01
N SER A 408 -16.14 -3.31 -20.67
CA SER A 408 -16.60 -4.28 -21.69
C SER A 408 -17.92 -3.91 -22.35
N THR A 409 -18.71 -3.01 -21.77
CA THR A 409 -20.04 -2.62 -22.26
C THR A 409 -20.08 -1.15 -22.68
N VAL A 410 -20.00 -0.23 -21.74
CA VAL A 410 -20.18 1.22 -21.97
C VAL A 410 -19.05 1.81 -22.80
N CYS A 411 -17.79 1.51 -22.46
CA CYS A 411 -16.64 2.03 -23.20
C CYS A 411 -16.55 1.48 -24.64
N ARG A 412 -17.10 0.29 -24.90
CA ARG A 412 -17.20 -0.22 -26.28
C ARG A 412 -18.21 0.52 -27.13
N ARG A 413 -19.27 1.06 -26.51
CA ARG A 413 -20.31 1.82 -27.20
C ARG A 413 -19.94 3.31 -27.36
N PHE A 414 -19.29 3.88 -26.36
CA PHE A 414 -18.89 5.26 -26.31
C PHE A 414 -17.35 5.30 -26.15
N HIS A 415 -16.65 5.34 -27.29
CA HIS A 415 -15.17 5.32 -27.30
C HIS A 415 -14.63 6.73 -27.06
N GLU A 416 -14.80 7.24 -25.81
CA GLU A 416 -14.32 8.53 -25.37
C GLU A 416 -13.55 8.40 -24.06
N PHE A 417 -12.46 9.15 -23.91
CA PHE A 417 -11.55 9.05 -22.78
C PHE A 417 -12.24 9.38 -21.44
N TRP A 418 -13.08 10.42 -21.41
CA TRP A 418 -13.82 10.80 -20.20
C TRP A 418 -14.79 9.70 -19.72
N VAL A 419 -15.32 8.89 -20.64
CA VAL A 419 -16.19 7.75 -20.31
C VAL A 419 -15.41 6.67 -19.54
N VAL A 420 -14.12 6.50 -19.87
CA VAL A 420 -13.25 5.61 -19.09
C VAL A 420 -12.93 6.20 -17.73
N MET A 421 -12.79 7.51 -17.61
CA MET A 421 -12.47 8.16 -16.34
C MET A 421 -13.65 8.21 -15.36
N ILE A 422 -14.88 8.40 -15.85
CA ILE A 422 -16.06 8.56 -14.97
C ILE A 422 -16.43 7.29 -14.21
N ILE A 423 -15.96 6.12 -14.62
CA ILE A 423 -16.19 4.87 -13.86
C ILE A 423 -15.52 4.90 -12.48
N TYR A 424 -14.43 5.64 -12.32
CA TYR A 424 -13.77 5.78 -11.04
C TYR A 424 -14.71 6.35 -9.97
N PRO A 425 -15.24 7.60 -10.10
CA PRO A 425 -16.15 8.14 -9.11
C PRO A 425 -17.47 7.37 -9.00
N ILE A 426 -18.02 6.81 -10.09
CA ILE A 426 -19.20 5.96 -10.03
C ILE A 426 -18.95 4.75 -9.13
N SER A 427 -17.85 4.03 -9.36
CA SER A 427 -17.50 2.88 -8.55
C SER A 427 -17.21 3.24 -7.09
N TRP A 428 -16.60 4.41 -6.83
CA TRP A 428 -16.34 4.89 -5.46
C TRP A 428 -17.63 5.20 -4.70
N VAL A 429 -18.59 5.85 -5.34
CA VAL A 429 -19.91 6.15 -4.71
C VAL A 429 -20.65 4.86 -4.39
N ILE A 430 -20.74 3.94 -5.35
CA ILE A 430 -21.46 2.67 -5.14
C ILE A 430 -20.78 1.84 -4.05
N THR A 431 -19.47 1.61 -4.17
CA THR A 431 -18.70 0.83 -3.19
C THR A 431 -18.74 1.50 -1.82
N GLY A 432 -18.59 2.83 -1.77
CA GLY A 432 -18.60 3.61 -0.53
C GLY A 432 -19.94 3.53 0.18
N THR A 433 -21.04 3.68 -0.55
CA THR A 433 -22.39 3.58 0.02
C THR A 433 -22.66 2.20 0.61
N ILE A 434 -22.35 1.14 -0.13
CA ILE A 434 -22.51 -0.24 0.34
C ILE A 434 -21.61 -0.49 1.56
N MET A 435 -20.36 -0.01 1.53
CA MET A 435 -19.39 -0.22 2.60
C MET A 435 -19.79 0.51 3.90
N ILE A 436 -20.23 1.77 3.80
CA ILE A 436 -20.72 2.52 4.97
C ILE A 436 -21.95 1.81 5.57
N THR A 437 -22.90 1.39 4.71
CA THR A 437 -24.09 0.67 5.16
C THR A 437 -23.72 -0.61 5.87
N ALA A 438 -22.84 -1.42 5.28
CA ALA A 438 -22.35 -2.65 5.89
C ALA A 438 -21.65 -2.41 7.24
N TYR A 439 -20.82 -1.36 7.33
CA TYR A 439 -20.19 -0.97 8.60
C TYR A 439 -21.22 -0.57 9.66
N LEU A 440 -22.24 0.20 9.29
CA LEU A 440 -23.28 0.66 10.22
C LEU A 440 -24.12 -0.51 10.74
N LEU A 441 -24.45 -1.48 9.89
CA LEU A 441 -25.16 -2.71 10.27
C LEU A 441 -24.31 -3.56 11.20
N LEU A 442 -23.08 -3.87 10.79
CA LEU A 442 -22.13 -4.67 11.59
C LEU A 442 -21.89 -4.04 12.97
N ARG A 443 -21.76 -2.71 13.00
CA ARG A 443 -21.57 -1.98 14.25
C ARG A 443 -22.78 -2.14 15.18
N HIS A 444 -24.00 -2.12 14.64
CA HIS A 444 -25.22 -2.29 15.43
C HIS A 444 -25.33 -3.67 16.04
N GLU A 445 -24.80 -4.70 15.38
CA GLU A 445 -24.77 -6.06 15.89
C GLU A 445 -23.63 -6.29 16.89
N THR A 446 -22.56 -5.51 16.80
CA THR A 446 -21.34 -5.73 17.60
C THR A 446 -21.36 -4.93 18.92
N PHE A 447 -22.02 -3.73 18.96
CA PHE A 447 -22.12 -2.86 20.18
C PHE A 447 -23.36 -2.01 20.23
#